data_a9ee3a37da1902636cceec1801035d5f
#
_entry.id   a9ee3a37da1902636cceec1801035d5f
#
_cell.length_a   1.000
_cell.length_b   1.000
_cell.length_c   1.000
_cell.angle_alpha   90.00
_cell.angle_beta   90.00
_cell.angle_gamma   90.00
#
_symmetry.space_group_name_H-M   'P 1'
#
loop_
_entity.id
_entity.type
_entity.pdbx_description
1 polymer ?
#
loop_
_entity_poly.entity_id
_entity_poly.type
_entity_poly.pdbx_seq_one_letter_code
_entity_poly.pdbx_strand_id
1 'polypeptide(L)'
;MGIGILMEKNKEGGVKIVECYEGGPGEKAGLEEGDIISAIDGEDITEDEVSDVADIVRNSDKDSVVLTVHREGEEDAMEITVPVTDVELPSVFHEMLGSKIGYIRITQFTGVTGEQYQEAFDDLQKQGMEKMIVDLRDNPGGLLDSVCDVLRKILPEGLIVYTEDKDGNREEEKCDGKNELRIPLAVLVNESSASASEIFAGAVQDYGIGTIVGTTTYGKGVVQSIRQLSDGSAIKLTVANYYTPKGNNINKTGIKPDIEVSLDTSLLNKNKDEITHDEDNQLQEALKAVEKEK
;
A
#
# COMPACT_ATOMS: atom_id res chain seq x y z
N MET A 1 10.19 13.43 -3.50
CA MET A 1 10.50 13.79 -4.91
C MET A 1 11.19 12.63 -5.61
N GLY A 2 11.01 12.45 -6.93
CA GLY A 2 11.58 11.37 -7.73
C GLY A 2 11.19 11.49 -9.21
N ILE A 3 11.57 10.49 -10.00
CA ILE A 3 11.31 10.44 -11.45
C ILE A 3 10.32 9.33 -11.85
N GLY A 4 9.73 8.62 -10.90
CA GLY A 4 8.65 7.65 -11.17
C GLY A 4 9.10 6.36 -11.85
N ILE A 5 10.21 5.79 -11.41
CA ILE A 5 10.70 4.49 -11.90
C ILE A 5 11.08 3.58 -10.73
N LEU A 6 10.96 2.27 -10.96
CA LEU A 6 11.61 1.23 -10.16
C LEU A 6 12.88 0.80 -10.90
N MET A 7 14.00 0.69 -10.18
CA MET A 7 15.28 0.35 -10.78
C MET A 7 16.03 -0.71 -9.98
N GLU A 8 16.87 -1.47 -10.67
CA GLU A 8 17.77 -2.44 -10.10
C GLU A 8 19.21 -2.19 -10.55
N LYS A 9 20.20 -2.74 -9.81
CA LYS A 9 21.61 -2.65 -10.23
C LYS A 9 21.81 -3.45 -11.50
N ASN A 10 22.35 -2.82 -12.54
CA ASN A 10 22.76 -3.54 -13.75
C ASN A 10 24.13 -4.16 -13.58
N LYS A 11 24.29 -5.42 -14.02
CA LYS A 11 25.55 -6.18 -13.89
C LYS A 11 26.69 -5.62 -14.74
N GLU A 12 26.36 -4.91 -15.82
CA GLU A 12 27.32 -4.31 -16.74
C GLU A 12 27.62 -2.83 -16.43
N GLY A 13 27.11 -2.34 -15.30
CA GLY A 13 27.26 -0.96 -14.82
C GLY A 13 25.97 -0.13 -14.96
N GLY A 14 25.81 0.85 -14.08
CA GLY A 14 24.62 1.68 -13.99
C GLY A 14 23.42 1.01 -13.36
N VAL A 15 22.24 1.53 -13.60
CA VAL A 15 20.96 1.00 -13.10
C VAL A 15 20.01 0.72 -14.26
N LYS A 16 19.30 -0.42 -14.17
CA LYS A 16 18.31 -0.84 -15.14
C LYS A 16 16.91 -0.46 -14.63
N ILE A 17 16.09 0.09 -15.50
CA ILE A 17 14.67 0.35 -15.22
C ILE A 17 13.92 -0.98 -15.25
N VAL A 18 13.30 -1.33 -14.11
CA VAL A 18 12.45 -2.52 -13.96
C VAL A 18 11.00 -2.18 -14.29
N GLU A 19 10.56 -0.96 -13.94
CA GLU A 19 9.20 -0.49 -14.16
C GLU A 19 9.18 1.04 -14.25
N CYS A 20 8.39 1.59 -15.16
CA CYS A 20 7.97 2.98 -15.15
C CYS A 20 6.57 3.08 -14.58
N TYR A 21 6.38 3.88 -13.52
CA TYR A 21 5.05 4.05 -12.92
C TYR A 21 4.13 4.80 -13.88
N GLU A 22 2.94 4.24 -14.10
CA GLU A 22 1.91 4.78 -14.99
C GLU A 22 1.57 6.24 -14.64
N GLY A 23 1.54 7.10 -15.65
CA GLY A 23 1.35 8.55 -15.48
C GLY A 23 2.50 9.27 -14.79
N GLY A 24 3.59 8.58 -14.45
CA GLY A 24 4.78 9.13 -13.80
C GLY A 24 5.62 10.03 -14.71
N PRO A 25 6.53 10.84 -14.13
CA PRO A 25 7.39 11.72 -14.92
C PRO A 25 8.35 10.96 -15.84
N GLY A 26 8.83 9.78 -15.44
CA GLY A 26 9.71 8.93 -16.27
C GLY A 26 9.00 8.42 -17.52
N GLU A 27 7.80 7.83 -17.35
CA GLU A 27 6.99 7.36 -18.47
C GLU A 27 6.66 8.52 -19.44
N LYS A 28 6.20 9.66 -18.92
CA LYS A 28 5.88 10.85 -19.72
C LYS A 28 7.08 11.43 -20.45
N ALA A 29 8.28 11.23 -19.91
CA ALA A 29 9.53 11.65 -20.57
C ALA A 29 10.01 10.64 -21.61
N GLY A 30 9.40 9.45 -21.70
CA GLY A 30 9.75 8.41 -22.67
C GLY A 30 10.77 7.40 -22.18
N LEU A 31 10.94 7.24 -20.86
CA LEU A 31 11.66 6.10 -20.29
C LEU A 31 10.83 4.83 -20.46
N GLU A 32 11.51 3.71 -20.65
CA GLU A 32 10.88 2.40 -20.85
C GLU A 32 11.50 1.34 -19.93
N GLU A 33 10.73 0.29 -19.65
CA GLU A 33 11.24 -0.90 -18.98
C GLU A 33 12.41 -1.51 -19.79
N GLY A 34 13.49 -1.86 -19.10
CA GLY A 34 14.69 -2.39 -19.74
C GLY A 34 15.77 -1.34 -20.04
N ASP A 35 15.45 -0.06 -20.03
CA ASP A 35 16.43 1.02 -20.19
C ASP A 35 17.52 0.94 -19.11
N ILE A 36 18.77 1.19 -19.51
CA ILE A 36 19.93 1.23 -18.60
C ILE A 36 20.41 2.69 -18.50
N ILE A 37 20.38 3.24 -17.30
CA ILE A 37 20.86 4.57 -17.00
C ILE A 37 22.33 4.48 -16.61
N SER A 38 23.22 5.18 -17.35
CA SER A 38 24.66 5.18 -17.13
C SER A 38 25.20 6.49 -16.56
N ALA A 39 24.46 7.61 -16.73
CA ALA A 39 24.84 8.91 -16.16
C ALA A 39 23.62 9.74 -15.81
N ILE A 40 23.78 10.66 -14.84
CA ILE A 40 22.79 11.66 -14.43
C ILE A 40 23.46 13.04 -14.51
N ASP A 41 22.86 13.97 -15.27
CA ASP A 41 23.40 15.33 -15.50
C ASP A 41 24.86 15.33 -15.99
N GLY A 42 25.25 14.28 -16.74
CA GLY A 42 26.60 14.09 -17.27
C GLY A 42 27.60 13.48 -16.27
N GLU A 43 27.19 13.19 -15.04
CA GLU A 43 28.00 12.45 -14.07
C GLU A 43 27.79 10.94 -14.23
N ASP A 44 28.86 10.19 -14.37
CA ASP A 44 28.86 8.73 -14.53
C ASP A 44 28.41 8.06 -13.24
N ILE A 45 27.40 7.17 -13.33
CA ILE A 45 26.84 6.39 -12.20
C ILE A 45 27.03 4.88 -12.39
N THR A 46 27.91 4.45 -13.28
CA THR A 46 28.06 3.02 -13.62
C THR A 46 28.53 2.15 -12.44
N GLU A 47 29.27 2.74 -11.52
CA GLU A 47 29.76 2.06 -10.31
C GLU A 47 28.86 2.26 -9.08
N ASP A 48 27.88 3.20 -9.15
CA ASP A 48 27.04 3.59 -8.01
C ASP A 48 26.02 2.50 -7.67
N GLU A 49 25.67 2.40 -6.40
CA GLU A 49 24.57 1.54 -5.94
C GLU A 49 23.21 2.20 -6.20
N VAL A 50 22.15 1.40 -6.29
CA VAL A 50 20.78 1.89 -6.54
C VAL A 50 20.35 2.95 -5.54
N SER A 51 20.76 2.79 -4.26
CA SER A 51 20.47 3.78 -3.20
C SER A 51 21.12 5.12 -3.47
N ASP A 52 22.36 5.14 -3.96
CA ASP A 52 23.13 6.35 -4.23
C ASP A 52 22.51 7.10 -5.43
N VAL A 53 22.15 6.36 -6.48
CA VAL A 53 21.44 6.90 -7.65
C VAL A 53 20.09 7.51 -7.25
N ALA A 54 19.32 6.82 -6.39
CA ALA A 54 18.07 7.34 -5.88
C ALA A 54 18.26 8.61 -5.04
N ASP A 55 19.34 8.69 -4.27
CA ASP A 55 19.66 9.86 -3.46
C ASP A 55 20.13 11.05 -4.31
N ILE A 56 20.88 10.81 -5.38
CA ILE A 56 21.25 11.86 -6.37
C ILE A 56 19.98 12.53 -6.93
N VAL A 57 19.02 11.71 -7.39
CA VAL A 57 17.75 12.24 -7.94
C VAL A 57 16.93 12.94 -6.86
N ARG A 58 16.78 12.33 -5.68
CA ARG A 58 15.93 12.82 -4.58
C ARG A 58 16.43 14.13 -3.98
N ASN A 59 17.76 14.27 -3.86
CA ASN A 59 18.42 15.45 -3.28
C ASN A 59 18.83 16.49 -4.32
N SER A 60 18.44 16.30 -5.58
CA SER A 60 18.64 17.30 -6.62
C SER A 60 17.82 18.56 -6.28
N ASP A 61 18.49 19.72 -6.22
CA ASP A 61 17.80 21.01 -6.10
C ASP A 61 17.19 21.50 -7.45
N LYS A 62 17.18 20.63 -8.47
CA LYS A 62 16.70 20.93 -9.81
C LYS A 62 15.28 20.42 -10.02
N ASP A 63 14.51 21.11 -10.85
CA ASP A 63 13.18 20.70 -11.28
C ASP A 63 13.19 19.51 -12.26
N SER A 64 14.37 19.16 -12.80
CA SER A 64 14.57 18.04 -13.74
C SER A 64 16.01 17.54 -13.70
N VAL A 65 16.19 16.27 -14.10
CA VAL A 65 17.51 15.65 -14.33
C VAL A 65 17.62 15.19 -15.77
N VAL A 66 18.84 15.20 -16.31
CA VAL A 66 19.14 14.64 -17.63
C VAL A 66 19.76 13.27 -17.44
N LEU A 67 19.11 12.24 -17.96
CA LEU A 67 19.57 10.85 -17.88
C LEU A 67 20.23 10.44 -19.18
N THR A 68 21.42 9.83 -19.11
CA THR A 68 22.03 9.13 -20.24
C THR A 68 21.55 7.69 -20.22
N VAL A 69 20.76 7.31 -21.23
CA VAL A 69 20.02 6.05 -21.29
C VAL A 69 20.50 5.20 -22.45
N HIS A 70 20.75 3.92 -22.20
CA HIS A 70 21.01 2.90 -23.21
C HIS A 70 19.77 1.99 -23.33
N ARG A 71 19.22 1.89 -24.53
CA ARG A 71 18.02 1.08 -24.84
C ARG A 71 18.38 -0.04 -25.77
N GLU A 72 17.81 -1.22 -25.53
CA GLU A 72 18.02 -2.39 -26.41
C GLU A 72 17.50 -2.09 -27.83
N GLY A 73 18.36 -2.27 -28.82
CA GLY A 73 18.05 -1.99 -30.23
C GLY A 73 18.47 -0.62 -30.74
N GLU A 74 18.91 0.29 -29.86
CA GLU A 74 19.51 1.57 -30.24
C GLU A 74 21.04 1.49 -30.20
N GLU A 75 21.74 2.04 -31.21
CA GLU A 75 23.20 2.01 -31.29
C GLU A 75 23.85 3.08 -30.41
N ASP A 76 23.19 4.23 -30.24
CA ASP A 76 23.71 5.39 -29.51
C ASP A 76 22.93 5.58 -28.19
N ALA A 77 23.64 6.07 -27.16
CA ALA A 77 23.01 6.49 -25.92
C ALA A 77 22.11 7.73 -26.14
N MET A 78 20.97 7.77 -25.47
CA MET A 78 20.01 8.87 -25.55
C MET A 78 20.10 9.76 -24.31
N GLU A 79 19.91 11.06 -24.47
CA GLU A 79 19.71 11.99 -23.37
C GLU A 79 18.22 12.23 -23.18
N ILE A 80 17.68 11.85 -22.03
CA ILE A 80 16.27 12.03 -21.68
C ILE A 80 16.19 12.96 -20.49
N THR A 81 15.50 14.09 -20.64
CA THR A 81 15.23 15.02 -19.54
C THR A 81 13.95 14.63 -18.82
N VAL A 82 14.06 14.31 -17.54
CA VAL A 82 12.94 13.84 -16.71
C VAL A 82 12.67 14.85 -15.59
N PRO A 83 11.44 15.37 -15.45
CA PRO A 83 11.06 16.20 -14.31
C PRO A 83 11.21 15.44 -12.98
N VAL A 84 11.75 16.11 -11.96
CA VAL A 84 11.79 15.60 -10.58
C VAL A 84 10.60 16.17 -9.82
N THR A 85 9.61 15.32 -9.56
CA THR A 85 8.36 15.72 -8.92
C THR A 85 8.06 14.85 -7.70
N ASP A 86 7.04 15.21 -6.94
CA ASP A 86 6.47 14.28 -5.97
C ASP A 86 5.79 13.15 -6.74
N VAL A 87 6.39 11.96 -6.69
CA VAL A 87 5.88 10.76 -7.34
C VAL A 87 4.97 10.05 -6.36
N GLU A 88 3.72 9.92 -6.73
CA GLU A 88 2.75 9.13 -6.00
C GLU A 88 2.93 7.66 -6.41
N LEU A 89 3.50 6.88 -5.51
CA LEU A 89 3.70 5.45 -5.75
C LEU A 89 2.35 4.71 -5.70
N PRO A 90 2.14 3.72 -6.57
CA PRO A 90 0.96 2.86 -6.47
C PRO A 90 0.94 2.17 -5.10
N SER A 91 -0.17 2.31 -4.42
CA SER A 91 -0.42 1.67 -3.12
C SER A 91 -1.53 0.63 -3.17
N VAL A 92 -2.25 0.57 -4.30
CA VAL A 92 -3.37 -0.35 -4.55
C VAL A 92 -3.10 -1.12 -5.83
N PHE A 93 -3.17 -2.43 -5.74
CA PHE A 93 -3.08 -3.37 -6.85
C PHE A 93 -4.34 -4.21 -6.88
N HIS A 94 -4.84 -4.54 -8.06
CA HIS A 94 -6.06 -5.32 -8.19
C HIS A 94 -6.04 -6.28 -9.36
N GLU A 95 -6.79 -7.34 -9.22
CA GLU A 95 -7.02 -8.32 -10.27
C GLU A 95 -8.32 -9.10 -10.03
N MET A 96 -8.83 -9.74 -11.08
CA MET A 96 -9.98 -10.63 -10.97
C MET A 96 -9.51 -12.08 -10.78
N LEU A 97 -9.81 -12.66 -9.63
CA LEU A 97 -9.56 -14.08 -9.36
C LEU A 97 -10.71 -14.93 -9.91
N GLY A 98 -10.39 -15.79 -10.90
CA GLY A 98 -11.41 -16.50 -11.64
C GLY A 98 -12.33 -15.55 -12.41
N SER A 99 -13.65 -15.72 -12.30
CA SER A 99 -14.60 -14.90 -13.08
C SER A 99 -15.40 -13.90 -12.25
N LYS A 100 -15.28 -13.89 -10.90
CA LYS A 100 -16.23 -13.17 -10.05
C LYS A 100 -15.67 -12.64 -8.72
N ILE A 101 -14.44 -12.94 -8.38
CA ILE A 101 -13.85 -12.52 -7.10
C ILE A 101 -12.83 -11.44 -7.39
N GLY A 102 -13.13 -10.20 -7.01
CA GLY A 102 -12.17 -9.11 -7.06
C GLY A 102 -11.16 -9.23 -5.91
N TYR A 103 -9.88 -9.15 -6.24
CA TYR A 103 -8.80 -9.09 -5.29
C TYR A 103 -8.19 -7.69 -5.33
N ILE A 104 -8.08 -7.05 -4.16
CA ILE A 104 -7.47 -5.72 -4.01
C ILE A 104 -6.41 -5.81 -2.92
N ARG A 105 -5.15 -5.60 -3.29
CA ARG A 105 -4.03 -5.50 -2.34
C ARG A 105 -3.72 -4.04 -2.07
N ILE A 106 -3.71 -3.65 -0.80
CA ILE A 106 -3.30 -2.31 -0.36
C ILE A 106 -1.99 -2.46 0.40
N THR A 107 -0.90 -1.90 -0.13
CA THR A 107 0.44 -2.05 0.47
C THR A 107 0.73 -1.01 1.54
N GLN A 108 0.09 0.17 1.44
CA GLN A 108 0.20 1.25 2.41
C GLN A 108 -0.98 2.22 2.24
N PHE A 109 -1.38 2.94 3.30
CA PHE A 109 -2.37 3.99 3.23
C PHE A 109 -1.68 5.35 3.03
N THR A 110 -1.63 5.81 1.77
CA THR A 110 -1.03 7.09 1.33
C THR A 110 -2.11 8.09 0.93
N GLY A 111 -1.74 9.30 0.54
CA GLY A 111 -2.70 10.33 0.10
C GLY A 111 -3.55 9.93 -1.10
N VAL A 112 -3.07 9.01 -1.93
CA VAL A 112 -3.73 8.58 -3.18
C VAL A 112 -4.48 7.25 -3.05
N THR A 113 -4.30 6.51 -1.96
CA THR A 113 -4.90 5.16 -1.80
C THR A 113 -6.43 5.18 -1.94
N GLY A 114 -7.10 6.23 -1.46
CA GLY A 114 -8.57 6.34 -1.56
C GLY A 114 -9.06 6.45 -3.00
N GLU A 115 -8.32 7.15 -3.86
CA GLU A 115 -8.60 7.30 -5.30
C GLU A 115 -8.27 6.01 -6.04
N GLN A 116 -7.05 5.49 -5.85
CA GLN A 116 -6.62 4.22 -6.45
C GLN A 116 -7.53 3.04 -6.08
N TYR A 117 -8.02 3.00 -4.83
CA TYR A 117 -9.01 2.00 -4.42
C TYR A 117 -10.32 2.13 -5.19
N GLN A 118 -10.80 3.37 -5.41
CA GLN A 118 -12.02 3.58 -6.18
C GLN A 118 -11.86 3.13 -7.63
N GLU A 119 -10.75 3.44 -8.26
CA GLU A 119 -10.45 3.02 -9.63
C GLU A 119 -10.38 1.50 -9.74
N ALA A 120 -9.67 0.84 -8.82
CA ALA A 120 -9.60 -0.62 -8.73
C ALA A 120 -10.98 -1.26 -8.53
N PHE A 121 -11.79 -0.71 -7.63
CA PHE A 121 -13.12 -1.20 -7.35
C PHE A 121 -14.06 -1.05 -8.57
N ASP A 122 -14.03 0.12 -9.22
CA ASP A 122 -14.85 0.39 -10.41
C ASP A 122 -14.45 -0.51 -11.59
N ASP A 123 -13.16 -0.78 -11.75
CA ASP A 123 -12.68 -1.68 -12.80
C ASP A 123 -13.13 -3.13 -12.54
N LEU A 124 -12.96 -3.63 -11.32
CA LEU A 124 -13.43 -4.96 -10.94
C LEU A 124 -14.97 -5.10 -11.07
N GLN A 125 -15.72 -4.04 -10.75
CA GLN A 125 -17.17 -4.04 -10.98
C GLN A 125 -17.53 -4.13 -12.47
N LYS A 126 -16.83 -3.41 -13.34
CA LYS A 126 -17.02 -3.52 -14.80
C LYS A 126 -16.71 -4.91 -15.33
N GLN A 127 -15.75 -5.61 -14.72
CA GLN A 127 -15.40 -6.99 -15.01
C GLN A 127 -16.42 -8.01 -14.44
N GLY A 128 -17.40 -7.58 -13.63
CA GLY A 128 -18.46 -8.43 -13.09
C GLY A 128 -18.15 -9.03 -11.71
N MET A 129 -17.39 -8.32 -10.87
CA MET A 129 -17.12 -8.73 -9.49
C MET A 129 -18.43 -8.95 -8.69
N GLU A 130 -18.56 -10.11 -8.06
CA GLU A 130 -19.67 -10.47 -7.17
C GLU A 130 -19.22 -10.71 -5.71
N LYS A 131 -17.91 -10.81 -5.45
CA LYS A 131 -17.29 -11.03 -4.14
C LYS A 131 -15.96 -10.29 -4.11
N MET A 132 -15.46 -9.94 -2.93
CA MET A 132 -14.23 -9.17 -2.81
C MET A 132 -13.30 -9.74 -1.72
N ILE A 133 -12.00 -9.71 -2.02
CA ILE A 133 -10.94 -9.96 -1.05
C ILE A 133 -10.06 -8.71 -1.01
N VAL A 134 -9.84 -8.18 0.21
CA VAL A 134 -8.88 -7.09 0.44
C VAL A 134 -7.67 -7.68 1.16
N ASP A 135 -6.47 -7.52 0.59
CA ASP A 135 -5.24 -8.00 1.20
C ASP A 135 -4.46 -6.84 1.85
N LEU A 136 -4.36 -6.90 3.17
CA LEU A 136 -3.60 -5.97 4.01
C LEU A 136 -2.36 -6.63 4.65
N ARG A 137 -1.97 -7.81 4.20
CA ARG A 137 -0.76 -8.47 4.71
C ARG A 137 0.47 -7.60 4.40
N ASP A 138 1.34 -7.43 5.40
CA ASP A 138 2.54 -6.56 5.40
C ASP A 138 2.28 -5.08 5.14
N ASN A 139 1.05 -4.64 5.26
CA ASN A 139 0.72 -3.23 5.22
C ASN A 139 0.95 -2.59 6.61
N PRO A 140 1.97 -1.74 6.79
CA PRO A 140 2.30 -1.14 8.09
C PRO A 140 1.31 -0.04 8.52
N GLY A 141 0.28 0.20 7.71
CA GLY A 141 -0.68 1.28 7.90
C GLY A 141 -0.38 2.50 7.04
N GLY A 142 -0.54 3.66 7.62
CA GLY A 142 -0.34 4.94 6.94
C GLY A 142 -1.27 6.03 7.47
N LEU A 143 -1.82 6.84 6.57
CA LEU A 143 -2.65 7.99 6.92
C LEU A 143 -4.05 7.55 7.40
N LEU A 144 -4.50 8.17 8.49
CA LEU A 144 -5.84 7.94 9.05
C LEU A 144 -6.94 8.34 8.04
N ASP A 145 -6.81 9.52 7.45
CA ASP A 145 -7.78 10.02 6.49
C ASP A 145 -7.92 9.06 5.30
N SER A 146 -6.81 8.51 4.83
CA SER A 146 -6.78 7.58 3.70
C SER A 146 -7.54 6.28 3.98
N VAL A 147 -7.32 5.64 5.13
CA VAL A 147 -8.09 4.43 5.49
C VAL A 147 -9.56 4.74 5.71
N CYS A 148 -9.88 5.91 6.28
CA CYS A 148 -11.27 6.34 6.43
C CYS A 148 -11.95 6.56 5.07
N ASP A 149 -11.24 7.11 4.09
CA ASP A 149 -11.77 7.32 2.74
C ASP A 149 -12.08 5.99 2.03
N VAL A 150 -11.22 4.98 2.20
CA VAL A 150 -11.49 3.62 1.70
C VAL A 150 -12.68 3.01 2.44
N LEU A 151 -12.72 3.11 3.79
CA LEU A 151 -13.79 2.52 4.60
C LEU A 151 -15.16 3.20 4.36
N ARG A 152 -15.22 4.49 4.01
CA ARG A 152 -16.45 5.18 3.57
C ARG A 152 -17.07 4.61 2.29
N LYS A 153 -16.31 3.80 1.55
CA LYS A 153 -16.75 3.10 0.33
C LYS A 153 -17.20 1.66 0.60
N ILE A 154 -17.15 1.22 1.87
CA ILE A 154 -17.37 -0.18 2.26
C ILE A 154 -18.40 -0.26 3.39
N LEU A 155 -18.26 0.59 4.43
CA LEU A 155 -19.03 0.49 5.66
C LEU A 155 -20.47 1.03 5.52
N PRO A 156 -21.42 0.49 6.31
CA PRO A 156 -22.71 1.12 6.53
C PRO A 156 -22.56 2.46 7.28
N GLU A 157 -23.66 3.19 7.43
CA GLU A 157 -23.70 4.40 8.27
C GLU A 157 -23.27 4.09 9.71
N GLY A 158 -22.31 4.86 10.22
CA GLY A 158 -21.85 4.72 11.61
C GLY A 158 -20.43 5.19 11.84
N LEU A 159 -19.86 4.75 12.95
CA LEU A 159 -18.50 5.09 13.38
C LEU A 159 -17.48 4.22 12.66
N ILE A 160 -16.43 4.83 12.10
CA ILE A 160 -15.29 4.10 11.53
C ILE A 160 -14.27 3.76 12.61
N VAL A 161 -13.86 4.76 13.35
CA VAL A 161 -12.84 4.70 14.40
C VAL A 161 -13.00 5.92 15.30
N TYR A 162 -12.58 5.83 16.54
CA TYR A 162 -12.38 7.02 17.35
C TYR A 162 -11.02 6.97 18.04
N THR A 163 -10.50 8.16 18.34
CA THR A 163 -9.33 8.32 19.17
C THR A 163 -9.75 8.88 20.52
N GLU A 164 -9.03 8.51 21.57
CA GLU A 164 -9.23 9.05 22.90
C GLU A 164 -7.88 9.42 23.52
N ASP A 165 -7.74 10.68 23.95
CA ASP A 165 -6.54 11.16 24.63
C ASP A 165 -6.55 10.79 26.14
N LYS A 166 -5.47 11.16 26.82
CA LYS A 166 -5.30 10.90 28.28
C LYS A 166 -6.34 11.62 29.16
N ASP A 167 -7.01 12.66 28.64
CA ASP A 167 -7.97 13.49 29.36
C ASP A 167 -9.42 13.04 29.04
N GLY A 168 -9.59 12.01 28.19
CA GLY A 168 -10.89 11.45 27.78
C GLY A 168 -11.55 12.22 26.63
N ASN A 169 -10.85 13.13 25.96
CA ASN A 169 -11.39 13.77 24.77
C ASN A 169 -11.36 12.81 23.59
N ARG A 170 -12.49 12.74 22.87
CA ARG A 170 -12.68 11.86 21.70
C ARG A 170 -12.76 12.64 20.42
N GLU A 171 -12.11 12.11 19.38
CA GLU A 171 -12.28 12.51 18.00
C GLU A 171 -12.81 11.30 17.24
N GLU A 172 -13.86 11.49 16.45
CA GLU A 172 -14.58 10.40 15.79
C GLU A 172 -14.58 10.57 14.28
N GLU A 173 -14.21 9.51 13.56
CA GLU A 173 -14.36 9.40 12.11
C GLU A 173 -15.58 8.55 11.78
N LYS A 174 -16.41 9.04 10.85
CA LYS A 174 -17.73 8.45 10.52
C LYS A 174 -17.89 8.16 9.04
N CYS A 175 -18.75 7.20 8.76
CA CYS A 175 -19.26 6.85 7.44
C CYS A 175 -20.75 7.24 7.35
N ASP A 176 -21.18 7.74 6.19
CA ASP A 176 -22.58 8.08 5.92
C ASP A 176 -23.38 6.92 5.29
N GLY A 177 -22.75 5.79 5.03
CA GLY A 177 -23.35 4.56 4.54
C GLY A 177 -23.83 4.59 3.08
N LYS A 178 -23.56 5.67 2.33
CA LYS A 178 -24.06 5.76 0.94
C LYS A 178 -23.49 4.72 -0.01
N ASN A 179 -22.27 4.27 0.26
CA ASN A 179 -21.55 3.33 -0.58
C ASN A 179 -21.36 1.95 0.11
N GLU A 180 -22.27 1.60 1.01
CA GLU A 180 -22.22 0.32 1.74
C GLU A 180 -22.00 -0.87 0.80
N LEU A 181 -20.96 -1.65 1.06
CA LEU A 181 -20.65 -2.85 0.31
C LEU A 181 -21.69 -3.95 0.64
N ARG A 182 -22.26 -4.55 -0.42
CA ARG A 182 -23.32 -5.57 -0.30
C ARG A 182 -22.97 -6.90 -0.94
N ILE A 183 -21.69 -7.13 -1.16
CA ILE A 183 -21.16 -8.40 -1.65
C ILE A 183 -20.29 -9.04 -0.57
N PRO A 184 -20.12 -10.36 -0.55
CA PRO A 184 -19.22 -11.05 0.35
C PRO A 184 -17.82 -10.47 0.36
N LEU A 185 -17.26 -10.24 1.56
CA LEU A 185 -15.96 -9.65 1.78
C LEU A 185 -15.09 -10.55 2.68
N ALA A 186 -13.85 -10.80 2.29
CA ALA A 186 -12.81 -11.27 3.19
C ALA A 186 -11.65 -10.28 3.24
N VAL A 187 -10.99 -10.19 4.39
CA VAL A 187 -9.81 -9.33 4.59
C VAL A 187 -8.65 -10.18 5.07
N LEU A 188 -7.58 -10.21 4.29
CA LEU A 188 -6.35 -10.90 4.65
C LEU A 188 -5.47 -10.00 5.51
N VAL A 189 -5.00 -10.52 6.63
CA VAL A 189 -4.11 -9.80 7.57
C VAL A 189 -3.00 -10.72 8.08
N ASN A 190 -1.89 -10.11 8.52
CA ASN A 190 -0.83 -10.83 9.22
C ASN A 190 -0.23 -9.96 10.34
N GLU A 191 0.81 -10.48 11.01
CA GLU A 191 1.52 -9.82 12.11
C GLU A 191 2.21 -8.50 11.73
N SER A 192 2.36 -8.23 10.44
CA SER A 192 2.89 -6.97 9.91
C SER A 192 1.79 -5.97 9.54
N SER A 193 0.51 -6.38 9.52
CA SER A 193 -0.63 -5.49 9.34
C SER A 193 -0.77 -4.61 10.58
N ALA A 194 -0.58 -3.29 10.44
CA ALA A 194 -0.49 -2.39 11.59
C ALA A 194 -1.26 -1.08 11.41
N SER A 195 -1.63 -0.42 12.53
CA SER A 195 -2.17 0.96 12.52
C SER A 195 -3.43 1.10 11.65
N ALA A 196 -3.39 1.84 10.53
CA ALA A 196 -4.52 2.01 9.61
C ALA A 196 -5.08 0.67 9.10
N SER A 197 -4.22 -0.34 8.87
CA SER A 197 -4.67 -1.69 8.50
C SER A 197 -5.50 -2.34 9.60
N GLU A 198 -5.18 -2.07 10.86
CA GLU A 198 -5.93 -2.59 12.01
C GLU A 198 -7.25 -1.84 12.21
N ILE A 199 -7.28 -0.54 11.87
CA ILE A 199 -8.53 0.25 11.81
C ILE A 199 -9.47 -0.36 10.76
N PHE A 200 -8.93 -0.68 9.58
CA PHE A 200 -9.69 -1.30 8.49
C PHE A 200 -10.27 -2.65 8.94
N ALA A 201 -9.41 -3.56 9.37
CA ALA A 201 -9.82 -4.91 9.78
C ALA A 201 -10.79 -4.88 10.96
N GLY A 202 -10.52 -4.04 11.97
CA GLY A 202 -11.37 -3.89 13.15
C GLY A 202 -12.74 -3.32 12.83
N ALA A 203 -12.83 -2.34 11.92
CA ALA A 203 -14.11 -1.80 11.49
C ALA A 203 -14.94 -2.84 10.72
N VAL A 204 -14.34 -3.54 9.75
CA VAL A 204 -15.00 -4.61 8.98
C VAL A 204 -15.51 -5.71 9.93
N GLN A 205 -14.69 -6.15 10.88
CA GLN A 205 -15.05 -7.18 11.87
C GLN A 205 -16.17 -6.71 12.81
N ASP A 206 -16.07 -5.49 13.32
CA ASP A 206 -17.07 -4.95 14.26
C ASP A 206 -18.45 -4.78 13.62
N TYR A 207 -18.51 -4.39 12.36
CA TYR A 207 -19.77 -4.33 11.61
C TYR A 207 -20.25 -5.70 11.13
N GLY A 208 -19.39 -6.71 11.08
CA GLY A 208 -19.71 -8.05 10.59
C GLY A 208 -20.03 -8.08 9.10
N ILE A 209 -19.42 -7.20 8.34
CA ILE A 209 -19.61 -7.09 6.88
C ILE A 209 -18.59 -7.89 6.09
N GLY A 210 -17.64 -8.53 6.74
CA GLY A 210 -16.63 -9.38 6.14
C GLY A 210 -15.92 -10.25 7.15
N THR A 211 -15.23 -11.26 6.64
CA THR A 211 -14.46 -12.25 7.43
C THR A 211 -12.99 -11.90 7.43
N ILE A 212 -12.39 -11.75 8.61
CA ILE A 212 -10.94 -11.50 8.74
C ILE A 212 -10.20 -12.84 8.73
N VAL A 213 -9.22 -12.99 7.84
CA VAL A 213 -8.48 -14.24 7.61
C VAL A 213 -6.98 -14.01 7.74
N GLY A 214 -6.25 -14.90 8.41
CA GLY A 214 -4.80 -14.82 8.52
C GLY A 214 -4.29 -14.99 9.95
N THR A 215 -3.36 -14.16 10.39
CA THR A 215 -2.82 -14.16 11.75
C THR A 215 -3.15 -12.86 12.48
N THR A 216 -3.01 -12.87 13.82
CA THR A 216 -3.25 -11.68 14.65
C THR A 216 -2.34 -10.53 14.18
N THR A 217 -2.91 -9.33 14.02
CA THR A 217 -2.21 -8.14 13.55
C THR A 217 -1.24 -7.58 14.59
N TYR A 218 -0.46 -6.58 14.24
CA TYR A 218 0.66 -6.06 15.01
C TYR A 218 0.29 -5.51 16.40
N GLY A 219 -0.85 -4.85 16.53
CA GLY A 219 -1.26 -4.21 17.79
C GLY A 219 -0.71 -2.78 17.97
N LYS A 220 -0.69 -1.97 16.92
CA LYS A 220 -0.29 -0.54 16.98
C LYS A 220 -1.54 0.36 17.08
N GLY A 221 -2.12 0.41 18.26
CA GLY A 221 -3.34 1.17 18.54
C GLY A 221 -3.11 2.56 19.13
N VAL A 222 -2.06 3.29 18.71
CA VAL A 222 -1.70 4.60 19.26
C VAL A 222 -1.54 5.66 18.19
N VAL A 223 -1.99 6.88 18.51
CA VAL A 223 -1.71 8.10 17.73
C VAL A 223 -0.42 8.72 18.23
N GLN A 224 0.49 9.02 17.33
CA GLN A 224 1.76 9.66 17.65
C GLN A 224 1.87 11.01 16.95
N SER A 225 2.26 12.04 17.70
CA SER A 225 2.54 13.38 17.19
C SER A 225 4.05 13.64 17.23
N ILE A 226 4.58 14.24 16.17
CA ILE A 226 5.97 14.69 16.10
C ILE A 226 5.99 16.18 16.41
N ARG A 227 6.79 16.57 17.39
CA ARG A 227 7.02 17.98 17.78
C ARG A 227 8.46 18.35 17.52
N GLN A 228 8.68 19.28 16.63
CA GLN A 228 10.02 19.87 16.42
C GLN A 228 10.42 20.75 17.60
N LEU A 229 11.68 20.67 17.98
CA LEU A 229 12.29 21.49 19.02
C LEU A 229 13.13 22.63 18.41
N SER A 230 13.44 23.63 19.23
CA SER A 230 14.16 24.83 18.78
C SER A 230 15.62 24.58 18.33
N ASP A 231 16.18 23.45 18.68
CA ASP A 231 17.54 23.02 18.30
C ASP A 231 17.56 22.16 16.99
N GLY A 232 16.41 22.01 16.32
CA GLY A 232 16.27 21.22 15.11
C GLY A 232 15.99 19.72 15.34
N SER A 233 16.04 19.26 16.58
CA SER A 233 15.62 17.91 16.96
C SER A 233 14.10 17.78 17.01
N ALA A 234 13.57 16.54 17.08
CA ALA A 234 12.15 16.30 17.21
C ALA A 234 11.84 15.25 18.27
N ILE A 235 10.69 15.40 18.94
CA ILE A 235 10.16 14.42 19.89
C ILE A 235 8.92 13.78 19.26
N LYS A 236 8.87 12.44 19.27
CA LYS A 236 7.70 11.65 18.90
C LYS A 236 6.97 11.21 20.16
N LEU A 237 5.75 11.70 20.34
CA LEU A 237 4.94 11.47 21.54
C LEU A 237 3.67 10.70 21.19
N THR A 238 3.29 9.72 22.01
CA THR A 238 1.96 9.15 22.00
C THR A 238 0.97 10.11 22.63
N VAL A 239 -0.07 10.49 21.91
CA VAL A 239 -1.04 11.52 22.31
C VAL A 239 -2.45 10.96 22.53
N ALA A 240 -2.82 9.86 21.86
CA ALA A 240 -4.13 9.20 21.99
C ALA A 240 -4.03 7.71 21.66
N ASN A 241 -5.10 6.97 21.95
CA ASN A 241 -5.28 5.59 21.54
C ASN A 241 -6.40 5.47 20.50
N TYR A 242 -6.26 4.52 19.57
CA TYR A 242 -7.32 4.13 18.65
C TYR A 242 -8.25 3.09 19.23
N TYR A 243 -9.53 3.23 18.91
CA TYR A 243 -10.58 2.29 19.28
C TYR A 243 -11.45 1.95 18.07
N THR A 244 -11.79 0.69 17.91
CA THR A 244 -12.72 0.22 16.89
C THR A 244 -14.14 0.75 17.13
N PRO A 245 -15.08 0.64 16.18
CA PRO A 245 -16.47 1.08 16.36
C PRO A 245 -17.13 0.55 17.63
N LYS A 246 -16.86 -0.69 18.03
CA LYS A 246 -17.38 -1.29 19.27
C LYS A 246 -16.58 -0.92 20.53
N GLY A 247 -15.55 -0.10 20.43
CA GLY A 247 -14.75 0.38 21.55
C GLY A 247 -13.62 -0.54 21.96
N ASN A 248 -13.20 -1.47 21.12
CA ASN A 248 -12.05 -2.32 21.39
C ASN A 248 -10.76 -1.53 21.17
N ASN A 249 -9.87 -1.51 22.17
CA ASN A 249 -8.54 -0.94 22.04
C ASN A 249 -7.61 -1.97 21.36
N ILE A 250 -7.04 -1.62 20.22
CA ILE A 250 -6.14 -2.50 19.46
C ILE A 250 -4.68 -2.45 19.94
N ASN A 251 -4.33 -1.52 20.84
CA ASN A 251 -2.94 -1.33 21.27
C ASN A 251 -2.43 -2.56 22.04
N LYS A 252 -1.33 -3.14 21.55
CA LYS A 252 -0.66 -4.36 22.07
C LYS A 252 -1.49 -5.65 21.98
N THR A 253 -2.71 -5.60 21.46
CA THR A 253 -3.59 -6.77 21.30
C THR A 253 -3.76 -7.18 19.87
N GLY A 254 -3.75 -6.20 18.95
CA GLY A 254 -4.06 -6.41 17.54
C GLY A 254 -5.52 -6.80 17.29
N ILE A 255 -5.81 -7.08 16.03
CA ILE A 255 -7.09 -7.67 15.60
C ILE A 255 -6.86 -9.17 15.43
N LYS A 256 -7.61 -9.97 16.18
CA LYS A 256 -7.60 -11.42 16.03
C LYS A 256 -8.48 -11.80 14.83
N PRO A 257 -7.97 -12.58 13.86
CA PRO A 257 -8.77 -13.00 12.72
C PRO A 257 -9.91 -13.92 13.12
N ASP A 258 -10.99 -13.92 12.32
CA ASP A 258 -12.13 -14.84 12.48
C ASP A 258 -11.74 -16.26 12.03
N ILE A 259 -10.89 -16.34 11.00
CA ILE A 259 -10.27 -17.58 10.53
C ILE A 259 -8.75 -17.47 10.72
N GLU A 260 -8.24 -18.14 11.74
CA GLU A 260 -6.81 -18.14 12.04
C GLU A 260 -6.07 -19.15 11.14
N VAL A 261 -5.20 -18.66 10.28
CA VAL A 261 -4.38 -19.46 9.38
C VAL A 261 -3.01 -18.80 9.15
N SER A 262 -1.94 -19.53 9.54
CA SER A 262 -0.57 -19.09 9.27
C SER A 262 -0.18 -19.39 7.82
N LEU A 263 0.70 -18.57 7.24
CA LEU A 263 1.30 -18.90 5.96
C LEU A 263 2.08 -20.21 6.07
N ASP A 264 2.00 -21.06 5.04
CA ASP A 264 2.74 -22.32 5.00
C ASP A 264 4.24 -22.06 5.15
N THR A 265 4.90 -22.84 6.00
CA THR A 265 6.33 -22.67 6.30
C THR A 265 7.23 -22.81 5.08
N SER A 266 6.82 -23.55 4.05
CA SER A 266 7.52 -23.68 2.78
C SER A 266 7.58 -22.37 1.98
N LEU A 267 6.66 -21.43 2.26
CA LEU A 267 6.54 -20.14 1.56
C LEU A 267 7.25 -18.99 2.27
N LEU A 268 7.65 -19.16 3.54
CA LEU A 268 8.25 -18.09 4.36
C LEU A 268 9.55 -17.50 3.78
N ASN A 269 10.26 -18.26 2.95
CA ASN A 269 11.52 -17.83 2.33
C ASN A 269 11.37 -17.44 0.85
N LYS A 270 10.15 -17.48 0.30
CA LYS A 270 9.85 -16.98 -1.05
C LYS A 270 9.55 -15.48 -1.00
N ASN A 271 9.95 -14.74 -2.04
CA ASN A 271 9.39 -13.42 -2.25
C ASN A 271 7.90 -13.55 -2.50
N LYS A 272 7.11 -12.58 -2.05
CA LYS A 272 5.65 -12.63 -2.19
C LYS A 272 5.20 -12.71 -3.64
N ASP A 273 5.87 -11.99 -4.52
CA ASP A 273 5.57 -11.97 -5.95
C ASP A 273 5.91 -13.30 -6.65
N GLU A 274 6.63 -14.20 -5.96
CA GLU A 274 6.92 -15.58 -6.40
C GLU A 274 5.90 -16.61 -5.88
N ILE A 275 5.02 -16.20 -4.95
CA ILE A 275 3.97 -17.08 -4.41
C ILE A 275 2.76 -17.01 -5.32
N THR A 276 2.46 -18.11 -6.00
CA THR A 276 1.26 -18.18 -6.84
C THR A 276 -0.01 -18.23 -5.97
N HIS A 277 -1.13 -17.78 -6.50
CA HIS A 277 -2.41 -17.80 -5.78
C HIS A 277 -2.80 -19.21 -5.30
N ASP A 278 -2.47 -20.24 -6.08
CA ASP A 278 -2.77 -21.63 -5.72
C ASP A 278 -1.91 -22.16 -4.56
N GLU A 279 -0.69 -21.62 -4.39
CA GLU A 279 0.21 -21.98 -3.29
C GLU A 279 -0.13 -21.22 -2.00
N ASP A 280 -0.74 -20.03 -2.10
CA ASP A 280 -1.07 -19.17 -0.97
C ASP A 280 -2.23 -19.74 -0.15
N ASN A 281 -1.90 -20.52 0.87
CA ASN A 281 -2.89 -21.16 1.71
C ASN A 281 -3.79 -20.17 2.48
N GLN A 282 -3.32 -18.95 2.79
CA GLN A 282 -4.14 -17.91 3.41
C GLN A 282 -5.16 -17.35 2.42
N LEU A 283 -4.72 -17.05 1.19
CA LEU A 283 -5.62 -16.62 0.11
C LEU A 283 -6.66 -17.72 -0.21
N GLN A 284 -6.26 -18.99 -0.23
CA GLN A 284 -7.19 -20.10 -0.44
C GLN A 284 -8.27 -20.19 0.65
N GLU A 285 -7.96 -19.86 1.91
CA GLU A 285 -8.97 -19.79 2.98
C GLU A 285 -9.87 -18.55 2.82
N ALA A 286 -9.35 -17.40 2.39
CA ALA A 286 -10.15 -16.22 2.09
C ALA A 286 -11.13 -16.46 0.93
N LEU A 287 -10.69 -17.16 -0.12
CA LEU A 287 -11.55 -17.60 -1.23
C LEU A 287 -12.71 -18.47 -0.73
N LYS A 288 -12.42 -19.45 0.14
CA LYS A 288 -13.46 -20.31 0.75
C LYS A 288 -14.41 -19.51 1.65
N ALA A 289 -13.92 -18.48 2.35
CA ALA A 289 -14.75 -17.64 3.21
C ALA A 289 -15.79 -16.89 2.37
N VAL A 290 -15.39 -16.17 1.32
CA VAL A 290 -16.32 -15.41 0.47
C VAL A 290 -17.25 -16.30 -0.36
N GLU A 291 -16.89 -17.57 -0.60
CA GLU A 291 -17.76 -18.53 -1.27
C GLU A 291 -18.89 -19.08 -0.39
N LYS A 292 -18.68 -19.13 0.93
CA LYS A 292 -19.67 -19.63 1.90
C LYS A 292 -20.70 -18.58 2.29
N GLU A 293 -20.35 -17.30 2.20
CA GLU A 293 -21.28 -16.20 2.43
C GLU A 293 -22.27 -16.10 1.25
N LYS A 294 -23.59 -16.14 1.56
CA LYS A 294 -24.68 -16.10 0.56
C LYS A 294 -25.31 -14.74 0.50
#